data_9193d6100645ad2d53a065d3b2051bdd
#
_entry.id   9193d6100645ad2d53a065d3b2051bdd
#
_cell.length_a   1.000
_cell.length_b   1.000
_cell.length_c   1.000
_cell.angle_alpha   90.00
_cell.angle_beta   90.00
_cell.angle_gamma   90.00
#
_symmetry.space_group_name_H-M   'P 1'
#
loop_
_entity.id
_entity.type
_entity.pdbx_description
1 polymer ?
#
loop_
_entity_poly.entity_id
_entity_poly.type
_entity_poly.pdbx_seq_one_letter_code
_entity_poly.pdbx_strand_id
1 'polypeptide(L)'
;MRRILWIVIGMMIASGAHACDVDSLITDQRDTTLQVPEVVVEKKKKNVFKTITGVMDRITNFFMGCDTTYITPQLYEFTAQLELSNWNDFYHMQAYGQSKSMDIMSEASTVLGGYIYWSIFGYGYSVNLRDVGVRNGEYNGTGRRQTFVLNTGRIFAEYYTFNSGKTARITHITGQDLKGLNTRFRGLQSWCTGLNFSYIFNHKHYSWPAAFGENAVQRKSCGSWKAGFTYNNQRISLNADELPEDISQIDSTLLFNHVDYTDYAINFGYSYNWVFRRNCLLAISFTPALGYRKSNITEGDNDRLRLENLSTDLFTKASLFWNNTHYFAGVMFELHTYHYRKRNFGLTNNYGTLKFIVGLNFLKKAQYKKPKSKKKKK
;
A
#
# COMPACT_ATOMS: atom_id res chain seq x y z
N MET A 1 3.94 0.26 28.31
CA MET A 1 2.86 0.00 27.35
C MET A 1 1.94 1.22 27.09
N ARG A 2 1.49 1.99 28.12
CA ARG A 2 0.65 3.19 27.91
C ARG A 2 1.31 4.30 27.06
N ARG A 3 2.61 4.52 27.16
CA ARG A 3 3.32 5.56 26.40
C ARG A 3 3.48 5.24 24.93
N ILE A 4 3.54 3.97 24.55
CA ILE A 4 3.68 3.54 23.15
C ILE A 4 2.34 3.71 22.40
N LEU A 5 1.20 3.46 23.05
CA LEU A 5 -0.13 3.66 22.46
C LEU A 5 -0.38 5.14 22.11
N TRP A 6 0.06 6.07 22.99
CA TRP A 6 -0.06 7.51 22.72
C TRP A 6 0.90 8.00 21.65
N ILE A 7 2.05 7.35 21.48
CA ILE A 7 3.00 7.66 20.40
C ILE A 7 2.42 7.26 19.04
N VAL A 8 1.78 6.09 18.95
CA VAL A 8 1.15 5.62 17.69
C VAL A 8 -0.08 6.45 17.33
N ILE A 9 -0.92 6.80 18.32
CA ILE A 9 -2.07 7.69 18.12
C ILE A 9 -1.61 9.12 17.80
N GLY A 10 -0.56 9.60 18.46
CA GLY A 10 0.05 10.91 18.20
C GLY A 10 0.68 11.01 16.81
N MET A 11 1.29 9.95 16.29
CA MET A 11 1.81 9.91 14.92
C MET A 11 0.69 9.88 13.86
N MET A 12 -0.47 9.29 14.16
CA MET A 12 -1.64 9.34 13.26
C MET A 12 -2.28 10.72 13.19
N ILE A 13 -2.20 11.53 14.26
CA ILE A 13 -2.77 12.88 14.32
C ILE A 13 -1.80 13.91 13.75
N ALA A 14 -0.48 13.72 13.89
CA ALA A 14 0.54 14.66 13.43
C ALA A 14 0.73 14.70 11.90
N SER A 15 0.25 13.69 11.16
CA SER A 15 0.32 13.69 9.70
C SER A 15 -0.81 14.46 9.00
N GLY A 16 -1.78 15.00 9.74
CA GLY A 16 -2.96 15.70 9.21
C GLY A 16 -3.09 17.18 9.57
N ALA A 17 -2.19 17.76 10.35
CA ALA A 17 -2.33 19.16 10.79
C ALA A 17 -1.23 20.06 10.24
N HIS A 18 -1.54 20.80 9.16
CA HIS A 18 -0.91 22.06 8.88
C HIS A 18 -1.53 23.14 9.78
N ALA A 19 -0.65 23.74 10.54
CA ALA A 19 -0.64 25.04 11.19
C ALA A 19 -1.94 25.88 11.21
N CYS A 20 -2.36 26.21 12.41
CA CYS A 20 -2.88 27.52 12.74
C CYS A 20 -2.31 27.93 14.10
N ASP A 21 -1.56 29.02 14.10
CA ASP A 21 -1.05 29.71 15.28
C ASP A 21 -2.21 30.26 16.10
N VAL A 22 -2.18 30.07 17.42
CA VAL A 22 -2.81 30.98 18.38
C VAL A 22 -1.87 31.12 19.57
N ASP A 23 -1.15 32.21 19.56
CA ASP A 23 -0.52 32.79 20.73
C ASP A 23 -1.56 33.49 21.60
N SER A 24 -1.22 33.55 22.90
CA SER A 24 -1.75 34.41 23.95
C SER A 24 -3.02 34.00 24.69
N LEU A 25 -2.83 33.67 25.94
CA LEU A 25 -3.29 34.42 27.13
C LEU A 25 -2.96 33.64 28.42
N ILE A 26 -1.87 34.06 29.06
CA ILE A 26 -1.58 33.79 30.47
C ILE A 26 -2.21 34.93 31.27
N THR A 27 -3.04 34.63 32.23
CA THR A 27 -3.23 35.44 33.44
C THR A 27 -3.69 34.60 34.62
N ASP A 28 -2.86 34.60 35.55
CA ASP A 28 -2.83 34.53 37.02
C ASP A 28 -4.18 34.53 37.77
N GLN A 29 -4.37 33.63 38.72
CA GLN A 29 -4.70 33.89 40.11
C GLN A 29 -4.93 32.63 40.97
N ARG A 30 -4.09 32.47 41.96
CA ARG A 30 -4.21 32.13 43.42
C ARG A 30 -5.33 31.21 43.94
N ASP A 31 -4.80 30.23 44.68
CA ASP A 31 -5.25 29.68 45.95
C ASP A 31 -6.73 29.54 46.27
N THR A 32 -7.15 28.31 46.46
CA THR A 32 -7.90 27.88 47.63
C THR A 32 -7.84 26.35 47.80
N THR A 33 -7.30 25.92 48.95
CA THR A 33 -7.29 24.56 49.49
C THR A 33 -8.70 24.03 49.69
N LEU A 34 -9.09 22.95 48.96
CA LEU A 34 -10.19 22.09 49.34
C LEU A 34 -9.72 20.63 49.25
N GLN A 35 -9.74 20.01 50.44
CA GLN A 35 -9.50 18.57 50.59
C GLN A 35 -10.64 17.79 49.88
N VAL A 36 -10.25 16.91 48.94
CA VAL A 36 -11.15 15.98 48.27
C VAL A 36 -10.78 14.56 48.71
N PRO A 37 -11.74 13.73 49.15
CA PRO A 37 -11.48 12.40 49.69
C PRO A 37 -11.09 11.41 48.58
N GLU A 38 -10.01 10.70 48.83
CA GLU A 38 -9.19 9.86 47.93
C GLU A 38 -9.76 8.44 47.64
N VAL A 39 -11.02 8.13 47.79
CA VAL A 39 -11.45 6.71 47.85
C VAL A 39 -12.31 6.22 46.68
N VAL A 40 -12.72 7.05 45.70
CA VAL A 40 -13.71 6.61 44.70
C VAL A 40 -13.16 6.35 43.28
N VAL A 41 -11.91 6.71 42.99
CA VAL A 41 -11.40 6.74 41.60
C VAL A 41 -10.85 5.39 41.10
N GLU A 42 -10.40 4.49 41.95
CA GLU A 42 -9.75 3.25 41.49
C GLU A 42 -10.67 2.14 41.01
N LYS A 43 -11.88 2.01 41.55
CA LYS A 43 -12.84 0.96 41.13
C LYS A 43 -13.46 1.25 39.78
N LYS A 44 -13.71 2.51 39.44
CA LYS A 44 -14.32 2.89 38.15
C LYS A 44 -13.35 2.72 36.96
N LYS A 45 -12.06 2.97 37.15
CA LYS A 45 -11.04 2.78 36.09
C LYS A 45 -10.83 1.31 35.69
N LYS A 46 -10.91 0.37 36.63
CA LYS A 46 -10.77 -1.07 36.35
C LYS A 46 -11.94 -1.61 35.51
N ASN A 47 -13.14 -1.14 35.74
CA ASN A 47 -14.33 -1.59 34.98
C ASN A 47 -14.35 -1.05 33.55
N VAL A 48 -13.99 0.22 33.35
CA VAL A 48 -13.92 0.82 31.99
C VAL A 48 -12.84 0.13 31.15
N PHE A 49 -11.68 -0.14 31.70
CA PHE A 49 -10.62 -0.85 30.98
C PHE A 49 -11.03 -2.29 30.62
N LYS A 50 -11.71 -3.00 31.52
CA LYS A 50 -12.25 -4.34 31.28
C LYS A 50 -13.35 -4.35 30.20
N THR A 51 -14.18 -3.30 30.16
CA THR A 51 -15.22 -3.12 29.15
C THR A 51 -14.60 -2.83 27.78
N ILE A 52 -13.60 -1.95 27.71
CA ILE A 52 -12.88 -1.61 26.46
C ILE A 52 -12.17 -2.85 25.90
N THR A 53 -11.46 -3.61 26.74
CA THR A 53 -10.80 -4.85 26.29
C THR A 53 -11.82 -5.88 25.83
N GLY A 54 -12.96 -6.04 26.51
CA GLY A 54 -14.01 -6.97 26.10
C GLY A 54 -14.69 -6.58 24.79
N VAL A 55 -14.84 -5.29 24.50
CA VAL A 55 -15.34 -4.80 23.19
C VAL A 55 -14.30 -5.04 22.11
N MET A 56 -13.04 -4.73 22.37
CA MET A 56 -11.93 -5.00 21.43
C MET A 56 -11.79 -6.50 21.12
N ASP A 57 -11.92 -7.36 22.12
CA ASP A 57 -11.88 -8.80 21.92
C ASP A 57 -13.06 -9.30 21.05
N ARG A 58 -14.27 -8.75 21.24
CA ARG A 58 -15.43 -9.07 20.40
C ARG A 58 -15.22 -8.60 18.96
N ILE A 59 -14.73 -7.40 18.75
CA ILE A 59 -14.41 -6.85 17.44
C ILE A 59 -13.34 -7.71 16.77
N THR A 60 -12.26 -8.01 17.48
CA THR A 60 -11.16 -8.83 16.96
C THR A 60 -11.66 -10.23 16.59
N ASN A 61 -12.45 -10.89 17.44
CA ASN A 61 -13.00 -12.21 17.17
C ASN A 61 -13.98 -12.19 15.99
N PHE A 62 -14.77 -11.14 15.83
CA PHE A 62 -15.67 -10.98 14.70
C PHE A 62 -14.89 -10.90 13.38
N PHE A 63 -13.81 -10.14 13.33
CA PHE A 63 -13.02 -9.92 12.11
C PHE A 63 -11.99 -11.03 11.84
N MET A 64 -11.51 -11.74 12.86
CA MET A 64 -10.46 -12.76 12.75
C MET A 64 -10.94 -14.19 12.98
N GLY A 65 -12.25 -14.40 13.14
CA GLY A 65 -12.81 -15.75 13.32
C GLY A 65 -12.53 -16.63 12.10
N CYS A 66 -11.78 -17.72 12.29
CA CYS A 66 -11.42 -18.67 11.24
C CYS A 66 -11.57 -20.12 11.74
N ASP A 67 -11.69 -21.05 10.81
CA ASP A 67 -11.61 -22.48 11.08
C ASP A 67 -10.13 -22.86 11.28
N THR A 68 -9.78 -23.26 12.50
CA THR A 68 -8.41 -23.63 12.86
C THR A 68 -7.88 -24.87 12.16
N THR A 69 -8.75 -25.67 11.54
CA THR A 69 -8.35 -26.79 10.70
C THR A 69 -7.81 -26.33 9.34
N TYR A 70 -8.23 -25.17 8.86
CA TYR A 70 -7.80 -24.52 7.61
C TYR A 70 -6.74 -23.45 7.81
N ILE A 71 -6.82 -22.70 8.91
CA ILE A 71 -5.99 -21.52 9.14
C ILE A 71 -5.43 -21.55 10.56
N THR A 72 -4.13 -21.40 10.71
CA THR A 72 -3.53 -21.03 11.99
C THR A 72 -3.56 -19.50 12.09
N PRO A 73 -4.34 -18.93 13.03
CA PRO A 73 -4.40 -17.47 13.19
C PRO A 73 -3.06 -16.94 13.70
N GLN A 74 -2.88 -15.64 13.61
CA GLN A 74 -1.70 -14.99 14.14
C GLN A 74 -1.58 -15.21 15.67
N LEU A 75 -0.51 -15.92 16.06
CA LEU A 75 -0.24 -16.29 17.45
C LEU A 75 0.47 -15.17 18.24
N TYR A 76 1.00 -14.18 17.56
CA TYR A 76 1.85 -13.12 18.11
C TYR A 76 1.16 -11.77 18.01
N GLU A 77 1.54 -10.83 18.86
CA GLU A 77 0.99 -9.49 18.86
C GLU A 77 1.63 -8.60 17.80
N PHE A 78 2.92 -8.82 17.51
CA PHE A 78 3.69 -8.02 16.58
C PHE A 78 4.32 -8.86 15.49
N THR A 79 4.40 -8.27 14.31
CA THR A 79 5.16 -8.76 13.16
C THR A 79 6.10 -7.66 12.69
N ALA A 80 7.37 -7.96 12.50
CA ALA A 80 8.34 -7.10 11.83
C ALA A 80 8.74 -7.75 10.51
N GLN A 81 8.78 -6.94 9.45
CA GLN A 81 9.02 -7.38 8.07
C GLN A 81 9.99 -6.44 7.37
N LEU A 82 10.93 -7.01 6.65
CA LEU A 82 11.75 -6.32 5.66
C LEU A 82 11.35 -6.77 4.26
N GLU A 83 11.27 -5.82 3.37
CA GLU A 83 10.89 -6.01 1.97
C GLU A 83 11.95 -5.38 1.07
N LEU A 84 12.51 -6.15 0.16
CA LEU A 84 13.29 -5.67 -0.96
C LEU A 84 12.44 -5.80 -2.22
N SER A 85 12.07 -4.69 -2.84
CA SER A 85 11.19 -4.69 -4.00
C SER A 85 11.83 -4.00 -5.20
N ASN A 86 11.48 -4.49 -6.38
CA ASN A 86 11.84 -3.87 -7.64
C ASN A 86 10.56 -3.36 -8.31
N TRP A 87 10.52 -2.07 -8.64
CA TRP A 87 9.37 -1.39 -9.22
C TRP A 87 9.66 -0.97 -10.65
N ASN A 88 8.70 -1.25 -11.51
CA ASN A 88 8.71 -0.80 -12.90
C ASN A 88 7.35 -0.24 -13.26
N ASP A 89 7.33 1.00 -13.72
CA ASP A 89 6.17 1.63 -14.34
C ASP A 89 6.38 1.66 -15.86
N PHE A 90 5.42 1.15 -16.58
CA PHE A 90 5.41 1.15 -18.03
C PHE A 90 4.19 1.93 -18.52
N TYR A 91 4.44 2.97 -19.30
CA TYR A 91 3.44 3.84 -19.89
C TYR A 91 3.42 3.63 -21.39
N HIS A 92 2.29 3.13 -21.89
CA HIS A 92 2.01 3.03 -23.33
C HIS A 92 1.04 4.14 -23.72
N MET A 93 1.50 5.06 -24.54
CA MET A 93 0.72 6.16 -25.08
C MET A 93 0.41 5.89 -26.55
N GLN A 94 -0.84 6.11 -26.96
CA GLN A 94 -1.30 5.89 -28.32
C GLN A 94 -2.17 7.05 -28.79
N ALA A 95 -1.85 7.60 -29.95
CA ALA A 95 -2.70 8.55 -30.66
C ALA A 95 -3.63 7.79 -31.60
N TYR A 96 -4.93 7.76 -31.27
CA TYR A 96 -5.93 7.11 -32.11
C TYR A 96 -6.20 7.95 -33.36
N GLY A 97 -6.23 7.29 -34.54
CA GLY A 97 -6.44 7.93 -35.85
C GLY A 97 -5.16 8.27 -36.60
N GLN A 98 -3.99 8.25 -35.95
CA GLN A 98 -2.69 8.48 -36.60
C GLN A 98 -1.77 7.25 -36.57
N SER A 99 -2.18 6.15 -35.91
CA SER A 99 -1.39 4.94 -35.71
C SER A 99 0.00 5.19 -35.10
N LYS A 100 0.10 6.23 -34.28
CA LYS A 100 1.33 6.62 -33.58
C LYS A 100 1.27 6.21 -32.13
N SER A 101 2.39 5.68 -31.61
CA SER A 101 2.51 5.28 -30.21
C SER A 101 3.90 5.62 -29.68
N MET A 102 3.96 5.79 -28.37
CA MET A 102 5.20 5.99 -27.61
C MET A 102 5.14 5.19 -26.32
N ASP A 103 6.21 4.47 -26.01
CA ASP A 103 6.37 3.70 -24.79
C ASP A 103 7.46 4.33 -23.91
N ILE A 104 7.08 4.60 -22.68
CA ILE A 104 8.01 5.10 -21.66
C ILE A 104 8.05 4.09 -20.50
N MET A 105 9.24 3.79 -20.03
CA MET A 105 9.46 2.95 -18.87
C MET A 105 10.23 3.72 -17.81
N SER A 106 9.72 3.72 -16.57
CA SER A 106 10.50 4.23 -15.43
C SER A 106 11.79 3.40 -15.28
N GLU A 107 12.86 4.02 -14.83
CA GLU A 107 14.04 3.22 -14.45
C GLU A 107 13.66 2.35 -13.26
N ALA A 108 14.03 1.06 -13.36
CA ALA A 108 13.79 0.09 -12.31
C ALA A 108 14.35 0.59 -10.97
N SER A 109 13.47 0.80 -10.01
CA SER A 109 13.82 1.27 -8.67
C SER A 109 13.91 0.09 -7.73
N THR A 110 15.07 -0.11 -7.12
CA THR A 110 15.22 -1.06 -6.01
C THR A 110 14.90 -0.34 -4.71
N VAL A 111 13.85 -0.78 -4.05
CA VAL A 111 13.27 -0.15 -2.87
C VAL A 111 13.41 -1.06 -1.67
N LEU A 112 13.91 -0.52 -0.57
CA LEU A 112 13.96 -1.20 0.73
C LEU A 112 12.82 -0.69 1.59
N GLY A 113 11.96 -1.59 2.06
CA GLY A 113 10.84 -1.31 2.94
C GLY A 113 10.98 -1.98 4.30
N GLY A 114 10.53 -1.28 5.33
CA GLY A 114 10.32 -1.83 6.67
C GLY A 114 8.85 -1.73 7.04
N TYR A 115 8.29 -2.83 7.56
CA TYR A 115 6.90 -2.89 7.98
C TYR A 115 6.81 -3.40 9.40
N ILE A 116 5.89 -2.85 10.16
CA ILE A 116 5.53 -3.32 11.47
C ILE A 116 4.01 -3.50 11.55
N TYR A 117 3.59 -4.65 12.03
CA TYR A 117 2.18 -4.93 12.26
C TYR A 117 1.93 -5.13 13.74
N TRP A 118 0.87 -4.56 14.23
CA TRP A 118 0.32 -4.80 15.56
C TRP A 118 -1.10 -5.35 15.42
N SER A 119 -1.25 -6.62 15.72
CA SER A 119 -2.52 -7.35 15.53
C SER A 119 -3.02 -7.26 14.08
N ILE A 120 -4.06 -6.46 13.82
CA ILE A 120 -4.68 -6.27 12.51
C ILE A 120 -4.18 -5.02 11.78
N PHE A 121 -3.43 -4.16 12.44
CA PHE A 121 -2.94 -2.91 11.88
C PHE A 121 -1.49 -3.03 11.45
N GLY A 122 -1.18 -2.52 10.29
CA GLY A 122 0.18 -2.45 9.76
C GLY A 122 0.55 -1.06 9.29
N TYR A 123 1.81 -0.72 9.48
CA TYR A 123 2.41 0.47 8.90
C TYR A 123 3.72 0.09 8.23
N GLY A 124 3.91 0.56 7.01
CA GLY A 124 5.11 0.38 6.22
C GLY A 124 5.66 1.68 5.67
N TYR A 125 6.98 1.76 5.65
CA TYR A 125 7.71 2.83 5.02
C TYR A 125 8.81 2.24 4.15
N SER A 126 8.93 2.72 2.91
CA SER A 126 9.94 2.26 1.98
C SER A 126 10.62 3.40 1.23
N VAL A 127 11.89 3.22 0.94
CA VAL A 127 12.77 4.19 0.29
C VAL A 127 13.53 3.53 -0.85
N ASN A 128 13.80 4.30 -1.89
CA ASN A 128 14.64 3.87 -3.00
C ASN A 128 16.11 3.80 -2.55
N LEU A 129 16.77 2.66 -2.76
CA LEU A 129 18.17 2.46 -2.35
C LEU A 129 19.15 3.34 -3.12
N ARG A 130 18.83 3.76 -4.34
CA ARG A 130 19.69 4.69 -5.10
C ARG A 130 19.80 6.06 -4.45
N ASP A 131 18.80 6.45 -3.64
CA ASP A 131 18.74 7.75 -2.99
C ASP A 131 19.40 7.73 -1.60
N VAL A 132 19.72 6.53 -1.08
CA VAL A 132 20.39 6.35 0.20
C VAL A 132 21.90 6.47 -0.02
N GLY A 133 22.47 7.62 0.28
CA GLY A 133 23.92 7.84 0.25
C GLY A 133 24.43 8.80 -0.83
N VAL A 134 23.58 9.38 -1.69
CA VAL A 134 23.99 10.41 -2.65
C VAL A 134 24.22 11.72 -1.92
N ARG A 135 25.50 12.05 -1.68
CA ARG A 135 25.94 13.21 -0.90
C ARG A 135 26.15 14.47 -1.76
N ASN A 136 26.05 14.39 -3.08
CA ASN A 136 26.35 15.46 -4.01
C ASN A 136 25.09 15.86 -4.80
N GLY A 137 24.22 16.70 -4.23
CA GLY A 137 23.36 17.67 -4.92
C GLY A 137 22.45 17.24 -6.06
N GLU A 138 22.66 16.11 -6.71
CA GLU A 138 21.79 15.59 -7.77
C GLU A 138 20.70 14.68 -7.20
N TYR A 139 19.68 15.29 -6.62
CA TYR A 139 18.52 14.60 -6.11
C TYR A 139 17.67 14.04 -7.25
N ASN A 140 17.77 12.78 -7.56
CA ASN A 140 16.96 12.07 -8.55
C ASN A 140 15.57 11.70 -7.99
N GLY A 141 14.84 12.66 -7.42
CA GLY A 141 13.48 12.47 -6.90
C GLY A 141 13.28 11.13 -6.17
N THR A 142 13.28 11.15 -4.87
CA THR A 142 13.17 9.96 -4.02
C THR A 142 11.85 9.25 -4.22
N GLY A 143 11.85 8.06 -4.81
CA GLY A 143 10.71 7.17 -4.75
C GLY A 143 10.44 6.77 -3.29
N ARG A 144 9.35 7.28 -2.70
CA ARG A 144 8.93 6.97 -1.33
C ARG A 144 7.54 6.39 -1.34
N ARG A 145 7.31 5.38 -0.52
CA ARG A 145 5.97 4.84 -0.29
C ARG A 145 5.71 4.73 1.19
N GLN A 146 4.54 5.19 1.60
CA GLN A 146 3.97 4.95 2.91
C GLN A 146 2.73 4.09 2.75
N THR A 147 2.55 3.12 3.62
CA THR A 147 1.44 2.18 3.53
C THR A 147 0.87 1.96 4.92
N PHE A 148 -0.46 2.10 5.05
CA PHE A 148 -1.23 1.72 6.21
C PHE A 148 -2.12 0.56 5.82
N VAL A 149 -2.07 -0.51 6.59
CA VAL A 149 -2.81 -1.75 6.30
C VAL A 149 -3.71 -2.11 7.46
N LEU A 150 -4.97 -2.41 7.15
CA LEU A 150 -5.88 -3.14 8.01
C LEU A 150 -6.06 -4.53 7.42
N ASN A 151 -5.49 -5.55 8.06
CA ASN A 151 -5.48 -6.91 7.55
C ASN A 151 -6.15 -7.86 8.53
N THR A 152 -7.39 -8.21 8.23
CA THR A 152 -8.20 -9.15 9.01
C THR A 152 -8.49 -10.40 8.18
N GLY A 153 -9.06 -11.43 8.77
CA GLY A 153 -9.51 -12.60 7.99
C GLY A 153 -10.61 -12.24 7.00
N ARG A 154 -11.48 -11.29 7.36
CA ARG A 154 -12.70 -10.94 6.64
C ARG A 154 -12.56 -9.71 5.75
N ILE A 155 -11.81 -8.71 6.19
CA ILE A 155 -11.62 -7.43 5.53
C ILE A 155 -10.13 -7.17 5.37
N PHE A 156 -9.77 -6.71 4.18
CA PHE A 156 -8.48 -6.11 3.86
C PHE A 156 -8.71 -4.67 3.44
N ALA A 157 -7.98 -3.74 4.05
CA ALA A 157 -7.93 -2.36 3.61
C ALA A 157 -6.48 -1.87 3.61
N GLU A 158 -6.09 -1.16 2.57
CA GLU A 158 -4.77 -0.60 2.37
C GLU A 158 -4.88 0.85 1.90
N TYR A 159 -4.31 1.76 2.65
CA TYR A 159 -4.10 3.14 2.23
C TYR A 159 -2.61 3.32 1.94
N TYR A 160 -2.29 3.89 0.80
CA TYR A 160 -0.91 4.13 0.41
C TYR A 160 -0.72 5.48 -0.26
N THR A 161 0.46 6.05 -0.05
CA THR A 161 0.97 7.18 -0.82
C THR A 161 2.28 6.78 -1.45
N PHE A 162 2.48 7.20 -2.67
CA PHE A 162 3.61 6.80 -3.48
C PHE A 162 4.06 7.95 -4.36
N ASN A 163 5.38 8.10 -4.52
CA ASN A 163 6.01 9.01 -5.45
C ASN A 163 7.05 8.24 -6.25
N SER A 164 6.94 8.21 -7.58
CA SER A 164 7.98 7.65 -8.44
C SER A 164 9.17 8.60 -8.54
N GLY A 165 10.35 8.05 -8.78
CA GLY A 165 11.51 8.86 -9.18
C GLY A 165 11.25 9.62 -10.48
N LYS A 166 12.13 10.57 -10.82
CA LYS A 166 12.01 11.40 -12.03
C LYS A 166 12.65 10.78 -13.28
N THR A 167 13.39 9.69 -13.15
CA THR A 167 14.16 9.10 -14.25
C THR A 167 13.35 8.08 -15.02
N ALA A 168 13.25 8.26 -16.31
CA ALA A 168 12.59 7.37 -17.24
C ALA A 168 13.40 7.22 -18.54
N ARG A 169 13.00 6.24 -19.36
CA ARG A 169 13.54 6.06 -20.71
C ARG A 169 12.42 5.80 -21.69
N ILE A 170 12.56 6.29 -22.89
CA ILE A 170 11.71 5.95 -24.01
C ILE A 170 12.18 4.63 -24.57
N THR A 171 11.29 3.66 -24.70
CA THR A 171 11.61 2.31 -25.17
C THR A 171 11.13 2.05 -26.60
N HIS A 172 10.11 2.79 -27.05
CA HIS A 172 9.57 2.69 -28.39
C HIS A 172 8.93 4.01 -28.82
N ILE A 173 9.08 4.36 -30.09
CA ILE A 173 8.32 5.40 -30.80
C ILE A 173 8.00 4.87 -32.19
N THR A 174 6.75 4.99 -32.62
CA THR A 174 6.34 4.57 -33.95
C THR A 174 7.06 5.39 -35.04
N GLY A 175 7.75 4.68 -35.94
CA GLY A 175 8.45 5.29 -37.07
C GLY A 175 9.88 5.74 -36.78
N GLN A 176 10.43 5.50 -35.58
CA GLN A 176 11.79 5.85 -35.23
C GLN A 176 12.57 4.64 -34.70
N ASP A 177 13.78 4.39 -35.23
CA ASP A 177 14.72 3.41 -34.68
C ASP A 177 15.52 4.07 -33.54
N LEU A 178 15.37 3.56 -32.32
CA LEU A 178 16.01 4.10 -31.13
C LEU A 178 17.38 3.44 -30.83
N LYS A 179 17.86 2.55 -31.70
CA LYS A 179 19.15 1.88 -31.48
C LYS A 179 20.30 2.88 -31.49
N GLY A 180 21.10 2.86 -30.42
CA GLY A 180 22.28 3.72 -30.28
C GLY A 180 21.99 5.15 -29.83
N LEU A 181 20.72 5.53 -29.65
CA LEU A 181 20.34 6.85 -29.15
C LEU A 181 20.28 6.84 -27.61
N ASN A 182 20.57 7.99 -27.02
CA ASN A 182 20.30 8.18 -25.59
C ASN A 182 18.80 8.43 -25.40
N THR A 183 18.11 7.50 -24.79
CA THR A 183 16.64 7.56 -24.58
C THR A 183 16.25 7.87 -23.13
N ARG A 184 17.26 8.13 -22.26
CA ARG A 184 17.04 8.46 -20.84
C ARG A 184 16.74 9.93 -20.66
N PHE A 185 15.79 10.23 -19.79
CA PHE A 185 15.42 11.60 -19.40
C PHE A 185 14.91 11.65 -17.96
N ARG A 186 14.81 12.85 -17.39
CA ARG A 186 14.40 13.07 -16.00
C ARG A 186 13.02 13.70 -15.86
N GLY A 187 12.32 13.94 -16.93
CA GLY A 187 11.08 14.71 -16.98
C GLY A 187 9.81 14.01 -16.55
N LEU A 188 9.82 12.69 -16.23
CA LEU A 188 8.61 11.95 -15.86
C LEU A 188 8.52 11.76 -14.35
N GLN A 189 7.44 12.28 -13.73
CA GLN A 189 7.16 12.10 -12.31
C GLN A 189 5.72 11.68 -12.08
N SER A 190 5.50 10.69 -11.22
CA SER A 190 4.18 10.24 -10.83
C SER A 190 3.99 10.30 -9.31
N TRP A 191 2.86 10.85 -8.90
CA TRP A 191 2.35 10.85 -7.53
C TRP A 191 1.07 10.07 -7.47
N CYS A 192 0.93 9.23 -6.49
CA CYS A 192 -0.26 8.41 -6.33
C CYS A 192 -0.68 8.35 -4.86
N THR A 193 -1.97 8.51 -4.60
CA THR A 193 -2.59 8.23 -3.31
C THR A 193 -3.74 7.27 -3.56
N GLY A 194 -3.74 6.12 -2.87
CA GLY A 194 -4.72 5.08 -3.09
C GLY A 194 -5.30 4.51 -1.82
N LEU A 195 -6.53 4.03 -1.94
CA LEU A 195 -7.24 3.26 -0.92
C LEU A 195 -7.83 2.02 -1.59
N ASN A 196 -7.41 0.84 -1.12
CA ASN A 196 -7.98 -0.43 -1.53
C ASN A 196 -8.78 -1.02 -0.36
N PHE A 197 -9.99 -1.42 -0.61
CA PHE A 197 -10.85 -2.12 0.35
C PHE A 197 -11.36 -3.41 -0.29
N SER A 198 -11.33 -4.52 0.44
CA SER A 198 -11.86 -5.81 -0.03
C SER A 198 -12.51 -6.60 1.10
N TYR A 199 -13.64 -7.19 0.81
CA TYR A 199 -14.33 -8.15 1.64
C TYR A 199 -14.07 -9.56 1.11
N ILE A 200 -13.68 -10.48 1.99
CA ILE A 200 -13.33 -11.88 1.69
C ILE A 200 -14.52 -12.77 2.06
N PHE A 201 -15.17 -13.39 1.08
CA PHE A 201 -16.40 -14.15 1.33
C PHE A 201 -16.14 -15.44 2.13
N ASN A 202 -15.11 -16.19 1.75
CA ASN A 202 -14.78 -17.46 2.42
C ASN A 202 -13.71 -17.28 3.52
N HIS A 203 -13.79 -16.20 4.28
CA HIS A 203 -12.80 -15.80 5.30
C HIS A 203 -12.58 -16.86 6.41
N LYS A 204 -13.50 -17.80 6.60
CA LYS A 204 -13.35 -18.87 7.59
C LYS A 204 -12.32 -19.92 7.18
N HIS A 205 -12.22 -20.21 5.88
CA HIS A 205 -11.33 -21.23 5.34
C HIS A 205 -10.16 -20.67 4.53
N TYR A 206 -10.36 -19.52 3.88
CA TYR A 206 -9.36 -18.82 3.09
C TYR A 206 -8.75 -17.67 3.90
N SER A 207 -7.42 -17.60 3.94
CA SER A 207 -6.70 -16.55 4.64
C SER A 207 -5.98 -15.62 3.66
N TRP A 208 -6.49 -14.39 3.50
CA TRP A 208 -5.78 -13.31 2.82
C TRP A 208 -4.49 -12.91 3.56
N PRO A 209 -4.51 -12.81 4.93
CA PRO A 209 -3.28 -12.59 5.70
C PRO A 209 -2.20 -13.64 5.51
N ALA A 210 -2.54 -14.89 5.23
CA ALA A 210 -1.54 -15.93 4.96
C ALA A 210 -0.94 -15.82 3.56
N ALA A 211 -1.73 -15.31 2.60
CA ALA A 211 -1.31 -15.19 1.21
C ALA A 211 -0.47 -13.93 0.94
N PHE A 212 -0.85 -12.80 1.54
CA PHE A 212 -0.33 -11.48 1.17
C PHE A 212 -0.02 -10.56 2.37
N GLY A 213 -0.12 -11.06 3.61
CA GLY A 213 0.14 -10.30 4.83
C GLY A 213 1.03 -11.02 5.85
N GLU A 214 1.40 -12.29 5.58
CA GLU A 214 2.37 -13.16 6.27
C GLU A 214 2.14 -13.35 7.78
N ASN A 215 1.07 -12.82 8.34
CA ASN A 215 0.79 -12.87 9.78
C ASN A 215 -0.17 -14.00 10.20
N ALA A 216 -0.53 -14.90 9.28
CA ALA A 216 -1.29 -16.13 9.52
C ALA A 216 -0.69 -17.27 8.70
N VAL A 217 -1.12 -18.51 8.93
CA VAL A 217 -0.65 -19.67 8.15
C VAL A 217 -1.85 -20.45 7.62
N GLN A 218 -1.94 -20.60 6.30
CA GLN A 218 -2.89 -21.48 5.65
C GLN A 218 -2.44 -22.93 5.82
N ARG A 219 -3.33 -23.81 6.27
CA ARG A 219 -3.05 -25.23 6.52
C ARG A 219 -3.58 -26.17 5.42
N LYS A 220 -4.69 -25.80 4.80
CA LYS A 220 -5.32 -26.53 3.71
C LYS A 220 -5.57 -25.59 2.55
N SER A 221 -5.41 -26.09 1.34
CA SER A 221 -5.69 -25.33 0.13
C SER A 221 -7.15 -24.90 0.09
N CYS A 222 -7.39 -23.65 -0.26
CA CYS A 222 -8.72 -23.09 -0.33
C CYS A 222 -8.73 -21.82 -1.17
N GLY A 223 -9.87 -21.51 -1.77
CA GLY A 223 -10.10 -20.26 -2.50
C GLY A 223 -11.23 -19.44 -1.91
N SER A 224 -11.27 -18.18 -2.32
CA SER A 224 -12.33 -17.23 -1.96
C SER A 224 -12.62 -16.26 -3.09
N TRP A 225 -13.89 -15.98 -3.29
CA TRP A 225 -14.31 -14.76 -3.95
C TRP A 225 -14.04 -13.56 -3.05
N LYS A 226 -13.80 -12.42 -3.66
CA LYS A 226 -13.68 -11.15 -2.96
C LYS A 226 -14.37 -10.06 -3.77
N ALA A 227 -14.95 -9.09 -3.06
CA ALA A 227 -15.52 -7.89 -3.65
C ALA A 227 -14.95 -6.68 -2.90
N GLY A 228 -14.80 -5.57 -3.59
CA GLY A 228 -14.17 -4.42 -2.98
C GLY A 228 -14.37 -3.13 -3.74
N PHE A 229 -13.72 -2.12 -3.21
CA PHE A 229 -13.68 -0.77 -3.73
C PHE A 229 -12.24 -0.29 -3.76
N THR A 230 -11.89 0.42 -4.82
CA THR A 230 -10.59 1.05 -4.99
C THR A 230 -10.80 2.54 -5.28
N TYR A 231 -10.10 3.36 -4.53
CA TYR A 231 -9.93 4.79 -4.80
C TYR A 231 -8.48 5.03 -5.16
N ASN A 232 -8.23 5.77 -6.23
CA ASN A 232 -6.90 6.12 -6.66
C ASN A 232 -6.89 7.57 -7.18
N ASN A 233 -6.01 8.40 -6.63
CA ASN A 233 -5.74 9.73 -7.13
C ASN A 233 -4.29 9.74 -7.60
N GLN A 234 -4.09 9.95 -8.89
CA GLN A 234 -2.77 9.95 -9.52
C GLN A 234 -2.54 11.24 -10.29
N ARG A 235 -1.34 11.74 -10.16
CA ARG A 235 -0.80 12.87 -10.91
C ARG A 235 0.43 12.41 -11.65
N ILE A 236 0.46 12.60 -12.97
CA ILE A 236 1.61 12.29 -13.82
C ILE A 236 2.01 13.59 -14.50
N SER A 237 3.27 13.96 -14.36
CA SER A 237 3.87 15.13 -15.03
C SER A 237 4.97 14.68 -15.98
N LEU A 238 4.92 15.15 -17.19
CA LEU A 238 5.96 14.96 -18.21
C LEU A 238 6.52 16.32 -18.60
N ASN A 239 7.80 16.55 -18.34
CA ASN A 239 8.50 17.74 -18.79
C ASN A 239 9.09 17.49 -20.19
N ALA A 240 8.50 18.08 -21.21
CA ALA A 240 8.93 17.91 -22.60
C ALA A 240 10.32 18.50 -22.85
N ASP A 241 10.74 19.53 -22.10
CA ASP A 241 12.04 20.18 -22.26
C ASP A 241 13.21 19.28 -21.80
N GLU A 242 12.92 18.26 -21.01
CA GLU A 242 13.92 17.29 -20.55
C GLU A 242 13.96 16.01 -21.39
N LEU A 243 13.21 15.96 -22.49
CA LEU A 243 13.29 14.85 -23.45
C LEU A 243 14.65 14.84 -24.13
N PRO A 244 15.17 13.66 -24.49
CA PRO A 244 16.49 13.56 -25.14
C PRO A 244 16.52 14.30 -26.48
N GLU A 245 17.56 15.12 -26.71
CA GLU A 245 17.76 15.89 -27.94
C GLU A 245 17.88 15.00 -29.19
N ASP A 246 18.38 13.77 -29.03
CA ASP A 246 18.51 12.77 -30.10
C ASP A 246 17.15 12.30 -30.65
N ILE A 247 16.05 12.60 -29.94
CA ILE A 247 14.69 12.18 -30.32
C ILE A 247 13.97 13.39 -30.91
N SER A 248 14.22 13.65 -32.17
CA SER A 248 13.84 14.92 -32.85
C SER A 248 12.39 15.01 -33.34
N GLN A 249 11.54 13.98 -33.25
CA GLN A 249 10.20 13.97 -33.85
C GLN A 249 9.18 13.24 -32.98
N ILE A 250 8.96 13.71 -31.76
CA ILE A 250 7.80 13.26 -30.99
C ILE A 250 6.59 14.05 -31.44
N ASP A 251 5.55 13.35 -31.82
CA ASP A 251 4.27 13.98 -32.17
C ASP A 251 3.69 14.69 -30.96
N SER A 252 3.35 15.97 -31.12
CA SER A 252 2.79 16.79 -30.05
C SER A 252 1.52 16.19 -29.43
N THR A 253 0.77 15.38 -30.19
CA THR A 253 -0.42 14.66 -29.68
C THR A 253 -0.10 13.57 -28.66
N LEU A 254 1.15 13.12 -28.57
CA LEU A 254 1.64 12.15 -27.56
C LEU A 254 2.23 12.84 -26.33
N LEU A 255 2.45 14.15 -26.40
CA LEU A 255 3.02 14.93 -25.29
C LEU A 255 1.90 15.51 -24.44
N PHE A 256 2.09 15.44 -23.14
CA PHE A 256 1.25 16.11 -22.14
C PHE A 256 2.14 16.74 -21.07
N ASN A 257 1.76 17.88 -20.55
CA ASN A 257 2.52 18.50 -19.44
C ASN A 257 2.10 17.89 -18.11
N HIS A 258 0.79 17.66 -17.94
CA HIS A 258 0.24 17.25 -16.66
C HIS A 258 -1.08 16.50 -16.84
N VAL A 259 -1.17 15.34 -16.22
CA VAL A 259 -2.39 14.54 -16.17
C VAL A 259 -2.72 14.24 -14.70
N ASP A 260 -3.82 14.82 -14.23
CA ASP A 260 -4.41 14.48 -12.95
C ASP A 260 -5.63 13.61 -13.17
N TYR A 261 -5.70 12.47 -12.52
CA TYR A 261 -6.91 11.67 -12.55
C TYR A 261 -7.26 11.08 -11.19
N THR A 262 -8.56 10.94 -10.98
CA THR A 262 -9.13 10.28 -9.80
C THR A 262 -10.02 9.14 -10.27
N ASP A 263 -9.72 7.96 -9.79
CA ASP A 263 -10.47 6.74 -10.07
C ASP A 263 -11.27 6.29 -8.86
N TYR A 264 -12.50 5.88 -9.11
CA TYR A 264 -13.38 5.17 -8.20
C TYR A 264 -13.79 3.87 -8.85
N ALA A 265 -13.33 2.74 -8.38
CA ALA A 265 -13.59 1.46 -8.99
C ALA A 265 -14.20 0.46 -8.00
N ILE A 266 -15.19 -0.29 -8.45
CA ILE A 266 -15.64 -1.50 -7.79
C ILE A 266 -14.89 -2.68 -8.39
N ASN A 267 -14.47 -3.59 -7.54
CA ASN A 267 -13.72 -4.76 -7.96
C ASN A 267 -14.37 -6.04 -7.45
N PHE A 268 -14.28 -7.09 -8.27
CA PHE A 268 -14.74 -8.42 -7.91
C PHE A 268 -13.75 -9.43 -8.48
N GLY A 269 -13.24 -10.32 -7.63
CA GLY A 269 -12.18 -11.22 -8.03
C GLY A 269 -12.17 -12.53 -7.27
N TYR A 270 -11.28 -13.41 -7.70
CA TYR A 270 -11.06 -14.70 -7.07
C TYR A 270 -9.60 -14.84 -6.66
N SER A 271 -9.40 -15.47 -5.51
CA SER A 271 -8.07 -15.77 -5.00
C SER A 271 -8.00 -17.21 -4.53
N TYR A 272 -6.87 -17.86 -4.75
CA TYR A 272 -6.66 -19.26 -4.38
C TYR A 272 -5.33 -19.41 -3.64
N ASN A 273 -5.37 -20.13 -2.52
CA ASN A 273 -4.23 -20.51 -1.70
C ASN A 273 -3.96 -22.01 -1.87
N TRP A 274 -2.84 -22.34 -2.48
CA TRP A 274 -2.39 -23.72 -2.66
C TRP A 274 -1.30 -24.06 -1.65
N VAL A 275 -1.64 -24.87 -0.67
CA VAL A 275 -0.70 -25.43 0.32
C VAL A 275 -0.11 -26.72 -0.26
N PHE A 276 1.06 -26.64 -0.88
CA PHE A 276 1.70 -27.78 -1.54
C PHE A 276 2.67 -28.52 -0.62
N ARG A 277 3.10 -27.90 0.47
CA ARG A 277 3.94 -28.51 1.51
C ARG A 277 3.63 -27.88 2.87
N ARG A 278 4.01 -28.55 3.95
CA ARG A 278 3.87 -27.99 5.30
C ARG A 278 4.57 -26.62 5.39
N ASN A 279 3.84 -25.61 5.81
CA ASN A 279 4.29 -24.22 5.93
C ASN A 279 4.65 -23.53 4.60
N CYS A 280 4.38 -24.15 3.44
CA CYS A 280 4.64 -23.57 2.13
C CYS A 280 3.32 -23.30 1.42
N LEU A 281 3.15 -22.08 0.97
CA LEU A 281 1.95 -21.56 0.32
C LEU A 281 2.31 -20.91 -1.01
N LEU A 282 1.62 -21.31 -2.09
CA LEU A 282 1.53 -20.56 -3.33
C LEU A 282 0.13 -19.96 -3.40
N ALA A 283 0.06 -18.66 -3.56
CA ALA A 283 -1.22 -17.95 -3.70
C ALA A 283 -1.27 -17.15 -4.99
N ILE A 284 -2.46 -17.09 -5.57
CA ILE A 284 -2.74 -16.27 -6.74
C ILE A 284 -4.06 -15.53 -6.53
N SER A 285 -4.13 -14.29 -6.99
CA SER A 285 -5.33 -13.45 -6.93
C SER A 285 -5.49 -12.71 -8.24
N PHE A 286 -6.68 -12.79 -8.81
CA PHE A 286 -7.08 -12.10 -10.02
C PHE A 286 -8.31 -11.25 -9.73
N THR A 287 -8.24 -9.94 -9.99
CA THR A 287 -9.26 -8.98 -9.58
C THR A 287 -9.47 -7.93 -10.65
N PRO A 288 -10.39 -8.16 -11.59
CA PRO A 288 -10.87 -7.11 -12.48
C PRO A 288 -11.65 -6.06 -11.71
N ALA A 289 -11.59 -4.82 -12.18
CA ALA A 289 -12.29 -3.69 -11.64
C ALA A 289 -12.92 -2.85 -12.75
N LEU A 290 -14.10 -2.31 -12.44
CA LEU A 290 -14.79 -1.34 -13.28
C LEU A 290 -14.87 -0.03 -12.53
N GLY A 291 -14.38 1.03 -13.13
CA GLY A 291 -14.23 2.32 -12.48
C GLY A 291 -14.84 3.47 -13.28
N TYR A 292 -15.03 4.54 -12.54
CA TYR A 292 -15.35 5.86 -13.06
C TYR A 292 -14.15 6.77 -12.82
N ARG A 293 -13.59 7.31 -13.90
CA ARG A 293 -12.39 8.13 -13.88
C ARG A 293 -12.73 9.57 -14.24
N LYS A 294 -12.34 10.50 -13.36
CA LYS A 294 -12.29 11.92 -13.61
C LYS A 294 -10.85 12.31 -13.91
N SER A 295 -10.59 12.90 -15.06
CA SER A 295 -9.26 13.40 -15.41
C SER A 295 -9.30 14.86 -15.81
N ASN A 296 -8.25 15.58 -15.39
CA ASN A 296 -7.94 16.91 -15.83
C ASN A 296 -6.60 16.85 -16.57
N ILE A 297 -6.58 17.26 -17.82
CA ILE A 297 -5.37 17.32 -18.63
C ILE A 297 -5.07 18.78 -18.89
N THR A 298 -3.84 19.18 -18.68
CA THR A 298 -3.35 20.51 -19.07
C THR A 298 -2.46 20.32 -20.30
N GLU A 299 -2.97 20.76 -21.46
CA GLU A 299 -2.23 20.84 -22.71
C GLU A 299 -1.85 22.32 -22.89
N GLY A 300 -0.55 22.67 -22.80
CA GLY A 300 -0.08 24.05 -22.85
C GLY A 300 -0.50 24.92 -21.66
N ASP A 301 -0.35 26.22 -21.79
CA ASP A 301 -0.51 27.20 -20.67
C ASP A 301 -1.96 27.43 -20.21
N ASN A 302 -2.99 27.10 -20.99
CA ASN A 302 -4.37 27.53 -20.68
C ASN A 302 -5.51 26.53 -20.89
N ASP A 303 -5.32 25.38 -21.52
CA ASP A 303 -6.43 24.47 -21.82
C ASP A 303 -6.55 23.34 -20.76
N ARG A 304 -7.49 23.53 -19.82
CA ARG A 304 -7.91 22.49 -18.87
C ARG A 304 -9.09 21.71 -19.48
N LEU A 305 -8.81 20.50 -19.96
CA LEU A 305 -9.85 19.58 -20.38
C LEU A 305 -10.27 18.66 -19.24
N ARG A 306 -11.51 18.80 -18.82
CA ARG A 306 -12.13 17.86 -17.85
C ARG A 306 -12.79 16.71 -18.60
N LEU A 307 -12.41 15.49 -18.28
CA LEU A 307 -12.93 14.29 -18.91
C LEU A 307 -13.44 13.30 -17.85
N GLU A 308 -14.57 12.69 -18.16
CA GLU A 308 -15.19 11.66 -17.33
C GLU A 308 -15.36 10.41 -18.20
N ASN A 309 -14.75 9.30 -17.78
CA ASN A 309 -14.75 8.05 -18.54
C ASN A 309 -14.93 6.83 -17.63
N LEU A 310 -15.46 5.78 -18.21
CA LEU A 310 -15.37 4.45 -17.62
C LEU A 310 -13.93 3.94 -17.76
N SER A 311 -13.37 3.40 -16.68
CA SER A 311 -12.07 2.73 -16.66
C SER A 311 -12.26 1.24 -16.38
N THR A 312 -11.36 0.45 -16.97
CA THR A 312 -11.23 -0.97 -16.65
C THR A 312 -9.83 -1.21 -16.12
N ASP A 313 -9.73 -1.74 -14.94
CA ASP A 313 -8.46 -1.99 -14.28
C ASP A 313 -8.34 -3.47 -13.95
N LEU A 314 -7.11 -3.97 -13.85
CA LEU A 314 -6.82 -5.33 -13.49
C LEU A 314 -5.75 -5.38 -12.42
N PHE A 315 -6.06 -6.04 -11.31
CA PHE A 315 -5.12 -6.28 -10.22
C PHE A 315 -4.81 -7.78 -10.13
N THR A 316 -3.57 -8.14 -10.37
CA THR A 316 -3.07 -9.50 -10.23
C THR A 316 -2.01 -9.56 -9.16
N LYS A 317 -2.13 -10.52 -8.24
CA LYS A 317 -1.11 -10.80 -7.23
C LYS A 317 -0.77 -12.29 -7.24
N ALA A 318 0.50 -12.61 -7.10
CA ALA A 318 0.98 -13.96 -6.87
C ALA A 318 2.00 -13.95 -5.74
N SER A 319 2.01 -14.96 -4.91
CA SER A 319 2.98 -15.07 -3.82
C SER A 319 3.39 -16.50 -3.56
N LEU A 320 4.64 -16.68 -3.16
CA LEU A 320 5.21 -17.94 -2.71
C LEU A 320 5.87 -17.70 -1.35
N PHE A 321 5.30 -18.27 -0.29
CA PHE A 321 5.77 -18.09 1.07
C PHE A 321 6.06 -19.39 1.79
N TRP A 322 7.10 -19.38 2.59
CA TRP A 322 7.34 -20.28 3.69
C TRP A 322 7.09 -19.53 5.01
N ASN A 323 6.23 -20.09 5.89
CA ASN A 323 5.86 -19.47 7.16
C ASN A 323 5.66 -20.52 8.24
N ASN A 324 6.53 -20.57 9.25
CA ASN A 324 6.47 -21.49 10.38
C ASN A 324 5.76 -20.91 11.61
N THR A 325 5.02 -19.82 11.46
CA THR A 325 4.36 -19.00 12.49
C THR A 325 5.24 -17.99 13.21
N HIS A 326 6.53 -18.25 13.36
CA HIS A 326 7.48 -17.33 14.03
C HIS A 326 8.32 -16.57 13.01
N TYR A 327 8.88 -17.28 12.03
CA TYR A 327 9.62 -16.70 10.91
C TYR A 327 8.89 -16.97 9.61
N PHE A 328 9.03 -16.05 8.68
CA PHE A 328 8.52 -16.22 7.32
C PHE A 328 9.49 -15.61 6.31
N ALA A 329 9.47 -16.17 5.12
CA ALA A 329 10.19 -15.65 3.97
C ALA A 329 9.46 -16.00 2.68
N GLY A 330 9.53 -15.14 1.68
CA GLY A 330 8.88 -15.42 0.42
C GLY A 330 9.09 -14.35 -0.64
N VAL A 331 8.42 -14.58 -1.75
CA VAL A 331 8.41 -13.70 -2.91
C VAL A 331 6.97 -13.37 -3.27
N MET A 332 6.71 -12.12 -3.61
CA MET A 332 5.41 -11.64 -4.06
C MET A 332 5.57 -10.86 -5.36
N PHE A 333 4.69 -11.12 -6.29
CA PHE A 333 4.54 -10.38 -7.53
C PHE A 333 3.19 -9.67 -7.52
N GLU A 334 3.19 -8.39 -7.88
CA GLU A 334 2.00 -7.57 -8.05
C GLU A 334 2.04 -6.91 -9.43
N LEU A 335 0.92 -6.96 -10.13
CA LEU A 335 0.72 -6.29 -11.40
C LEU A 335 -0.60 -5.53 -11.35
N HIS A 336 -0.53 -4.23 -11.61
CA HIS A 336 -1.68 -3.37 -11.76
C HIS A 336 -1.67 -2.80 -13.17
N THR A 337 -2.77 -2.94 -13.88
CA THR A 337 -2.96 -2.38 -15.21
C THR A 337 -4.09 -1.38 -15.14
N TYR A 338 -3.79 -0.15 -15.51
CA TYR A 338 -4.75 0.95 -15.60
C TYR A 338 -4.89 1.34 -17.05
N HIS A 339 -6.10 1.33 -17.56
CA HIS A 339 -6.37 1.71 -18.94
C HIS A 339 -7.19 2.98 -19.00
N TYR A 340 -6.65 3.99 -19.70
CA TYR A 340 -7.29 5.27 -19.94
C TYR A 340 -7.44 5.51 -21.44
N ARG A 341 -8.63 5.95 -21.89
CA ARG A 341 -8.89 6.28 -23.28
C ARG A 341 -9.63 7.60 -23.39
N LYS A 342 -9.10 8.50 -24.21
CA LYS A 342 -9.75 9.72 -24.70
C LYS A 342 -10.03 9.53 -26.21
N ARG A 343 -10.88 10.38 -26.80
CA ARG A 343 -11.27 10.32 -28.22
C ARG A 343 -10.12 9.98 -29.17
N ASN A 344 -8.99 10.67 -29.05
CA ASN A 344 -7.82 10.53 -29.92
C ASN A 344 -6.54 10.08 -29.18
N PHE A 345 -6.59 9.91 -27.86
CA PHE A 345 -5.44 9.56 -27.03
C PHE A 345 -5.76 8.42 -26.09
N GLY A 346 -4.87 7.46 -25.97
CA GLY A 346 -4.91 6.39 -24.98
C GLY A 346 -3.65 6.35 -24.18
N LEU A 347 -3.80 6.10 -22.88
CA LEU A 347 -2.71 5.87 -21.95
C LEU A 347 -2.98 4.58 -21.20
N THR A 348 -2.09 3.61 -21.32
CA THR A 348 -2.09 2.41 -20.48
C THR A 348 -0.89 2.50 -19.55
N ASN A 349 -1.15 2.47 -18.27
CA ASN A 349 -0.12 2.40 -17.24
C ASN A 349 -0.11 1.00 -16.63
N ASN A 350 1.01 0.30 -16.77
CA ASN A 350 1.26 -0.99 -16.14
C ASN A 350 2.28 -0.79 -15.01
N TYR A 351 1.88 -1.08 -13.82
CA TYR A 351 2.74 -1.05 -12.64
C TYR A 351 3.04 -2.47 -12.18
N GLY A 352 4.30 -2.87 -12.29
CA GLY A 352 4.78 -4.19 -11.89
C GLY A 352 5.74 -4.12 -10.72
N THR A 353 5.58 -5.00 -9.73
CA THR A 353 6.47 -5.08 -8.56
C THR A 353 6.79 -6.53 -8.25
N LEU A 354 8.08 -6.83 -8.10
CA LEU A 354 8.58 -8.08 -7.53
C LEU A 354 9.16 -7.76 -6.15
N LYS A 355 8.70 -8.48 -5.13
CA LYS A 355 9.05 -8.25 -3.72
C LYS A 355 9.68 -9.50 -3.12
N PHE A 356 10.83 -9.35 -2.47
CA PHE A 356 11.43 -10.35 -1.60
C PHE A 356 11.17 -9.93 -0.15
N ILE A 357 10.58 -10.81 0.62
CA ILE A 357 10.05 -10.50 1.93
C ILE A 357 10.62 -11.48 2.94
N VAL A 358 11.11 -10.95 4.06
CA VAL A 358 11.51 -11.73 5.23
C VAL A 358 10.97 -11.07 6.48
N GLY A 359 10.61 -11.86 7.48
CA GLY A 359 10.10 -11.28 8.71
C GLY A 359 9.98 -12.27 9.85
N LEU A 360 9.61 -11.70 10.98
CA LEU A 360 9.44 -12.43 12.22
C LEU A 360 8.22 -11.95 13.00
N ASN A 361 7.57 -12.89 13.69
CA ASN A 361 6.47 -12.64 14.61
C ASN A 361 6.96 -12.78 16.04
N PHE A 362 6.65 -11.83 16.91
CA PHE A 362 7.15 -11.81 18.28
C PHE A 362 6.08 -11.35 19.28
N LEU A 363 6.32 -11.57 20.58
CA LEU A 363 5.39 -11.36 21.68
C LEU A 363 4.09 -12.18 21.54
N LYS A 364 4.14 -13.47 21.90
CA LYS A 364 2.95 -14.35 21.91
C LYS A 364 1.78 -13.70 22.64
N LYS A 365 0.60 -13.72 22.00
CA LYS A 365 -0.66 -13.30 22.60
C LYS A 365 -0.95 -14.06 23.89
N ALA A 366 -1.55 -13.41 24.87
CA ALA A 366 -1.78 -13.97 26.20
C ALA A 366 -2.56 -15.30 26.16
N GLN A 367 -3.53 -15.43 25.27
CA GLN A 367 -4.34 -16.62 25.06
C GLN A 367 -3.56 -17.87 24.57
N TYR A 368 -2.39 -17.66 23.95
CA TYR A 368 -1.53 -18.73 23.43
C TYR A 368 -0.28 -18.98 24.30
N LYS A 369 -0.14 -18.28 25.44
CA LYS A 369 0.93 -18.53 26.42
C LYS A 369 0.56 -19.76 27.22
N LYS A 370 1.49 -20.72 27.35
CA LYS A 370 1.31 -21.86 28.27
C LYS A 370 1.12 -21.32 29.68
N PRO A 371 0.16 -21.85 30.49
CA PRO A 371 0.01 -21.46 31.89
C PRO A 371 1.34 -21.74 32.60
N LYS A 372 1.83 -20.75 33.35
CA LYS A 372 3.04 -20.93 34.17
C LYS A 372 2.76 -22.06 35.17
N SER A 373 3.47 -23.17 35.06
CA SER A 373 3.37 -24.23 36.05
C SER A 373 3.70 -23.59 37.42
N LYS A 374 2.76 -23.66 38.35
CA LYS A 374 3.02 -23.24 39.74
C LYS A 374 4.11 -24.17 40.26
N LYS A 375 5.34 -23.67 40.39
CA LYS A 375 6.36 -24.39 41.14
C LYS A 375 5.79 -24.62 42.53
N LYS A 376 5.47 -25.88 42.85
CA LYS A 376 5.17 -26.28 44.21
C LYS A 376 6.43 -25.92 45.01
N LYS A 377 6.30 -24.92 45.89
CA LYS A 377 7.29 -24.72 46.95
C LYS A 377 7.24 -25.98 47.82
N LYS A 378 8.34 -26.73 47.81
CA LYS A 378 8.63 -27.71 48.87
C LYS A 378 9.06 -26.99 50.12
#